data_9b9e9ac5f82eb3568610c313d35597e0
#
_entry.id   9b9e9ac5f82eb3568610c313d35597e0
#
_cell.length_a   1.000
_cell.length_b   1.000
_cell.length_c   1.000
_cell.angle_alpha   90.00
_cell.angle_beta   90.00
_cell.angle_gamma   90.00
#
_symmetry.space_group_name_H-M   'P 1'
#
loop_
_entity.id
_entity.type
_entity.pdbx_description
1 polymer ?
#
loop_
_entity_poly.entity_id
_entity_poly.type
_entity_poly.pdbx_seq_one_letter_code
_entity_poly.pdbx_strand_id
1 'polypeptide(L)'
;MELTQKEERLYEIMKGYAKKDLCIAFSGGADSSLLLKLAVKCAAPGVRVHAVTFETVLHPSCDLDIAKQVAKETGAIHKIIFLDEFEDERIKKNPKNRCYLCKKSLFEKLLAYADEAGAETILEGTNEDDLHVYRPGLAAVRELGVKSPLAEAHLTKPEVRALARKEGISVANRPAAPCLATRLPYGSELNFEVLKKIDEGEQYMKSLGFEIVRIRLHGNVTR
;
A
#
# COMPACT_ATOMS: atom_id res chain seq x y z
N MET A 1 -21.16 -1.64 15.11
CA MET A 1 -21.59 -0.62 14.11
C MET A 1 -21.93 -1.34 12.81
N GLU A 2 -23.04 -1.04 12.19
CA GLU A 2 -23.41 -1.58 10.87
C GLU A 2 -22.56 -0.93 9.76
N LEU A 3 -22.44 -1.61 8.61
CA LEU A 3 -21.60 -1.14 7.50
C LEU A 3 -22.00 0.27 7.03
N THR A 4 -23.29 0.57 6.96
CA THR A 4 -23.77 1.91 6.57
C THR A 4 -23.26 3.01 7.50
N GLN A 5 -23.29 2.77 8.81
CA GLN A 5 -22.77 3.75 9.79
C GLN A 5 -21.25 3.95 9.67
N LYS A 6 -20.52 2.85 9.41
CA LYS A 6 -19.07 2.92 9.17
C LYS A 6 -18.73 3.65 7.86
N GLU A 7 -19.52 3.46 6.83
CA GLU A 7 -19.42 4.16 5.56
C GLU A 7 -19.64 5.66 5.75
N GLU A 8 -20.72 6.06 6.40
CA GLU A 8 -21.00 7.47 6.73
C GLU A 8 -19.84 8.10 7.51
N ARG A 9 -19.35 7.39 8.53
CA ARG A 9 -18.19 7.81 9.31
C ARG A 9 -16.94 7.99 8.44
N LEU A 10 -16.66 7.04 7.53
CA LEU A 10 -15.53 7.16 6.61
C LEU A 10 -15.66 8.41 5.73
N TYR A 11 -16.85 8.67 5.18
CA TYR A 11 -17.08 9.88 4.38
C TYR A 11 -16.84 11.16 5.18
N GLU A 12 -17.30 11.24 6.44
CA GLU A 12 -17.06 12.41 7.29
C GLU A 12 -15.56 12.59 7.62
N ILE A 13 -14.85 11.50 7.91
CA ILE A 13 -13.39 11.52 8.11
C ILE A 13 -12.70 12.04 6.84
N MET A 14 -13.06 11.50 5.65
CA MET A 14 -12.45 11.89 4.38
C MET A 14 -12.75 13.34 4.01
N LYS A 15 -13.97 13.85 4.23
CA LYS A 15 -14.30 15.27 4.08
C LYS A 15 -13.46 16.16 5.01
N GLY A 16 -13.17 15.66 6.23
CA GLY A 16 -12.30 16.36 7.18
C GLY A 16 -10.88 16.52 6.64
N TYR A 17 -10.29 15.45 6.10
CA TYR A 17 -8.93 15.45 5.55
C TYR A 17 -8.83 16.14 4.19
N ALA A 18 -9.85 16.03 3.34
CA ALA A 18 -9.84 16.59 1.99
C ALA A 18 -10.25 18.09 1.90
N LYS A 19 -10.06 18.84 2.99
CA LYS A 19 -10.20 20.31 3.02
C LYS A 19 -8.96 21.04 2.49
N LYS A 20 -7.80 20.37 2.49
CA LYS A 20 -6.51 20.86 2.04
C LYS A 20 -5.81 19.80 1.21
N ASP A 21 -4.77 20.20 0.50
CA ASP A 21 -3.96 19.28 -0.30
C ASP A 21 -3.45 18.12 0.56
N LEU A 22 -3.53 16.92 0.02
CA LEU A 22 -3.18 15.69 0.73
C LEU A 22 -2.46 14.68 -0.15
N CYS A 23 -1.64 13.85 0.48
CA CYS A 23 -0.98 12.71 -0.13
C CYS A 23 -1.57 11.40 0.36
N ILE A 24 -1.65 10.41 -0.52
CA ILE A 24 -2.03 9.03 -0.18
C ILE A 24 -0.87 8.12 -0.52
N ALA A 25 -0.40 7.33 0.47
CA ALA A 25 0.49 6.20 0.23
C ALA A 25 -0.28 5.15 -0.58
N PHE A 26 -0.03 5.13 -1.89
CA PHE A 26 -0.86 4.45 -2.86
C PHE A 26 -0.15 3.24 -3.47
N SER A 27 -0.65 2.05 -3.19
CA SER A 27 -0.09 0.79 -3.70
C SER A 27 -0.89 0.17 -4.85
N GLY A 28 -2.01 0.76 -5.26
CA GLY A 28 -2.93 0.14 -6.22
C GLY A 28 -3.69 -1.08 -5.68
N GLY A 29 -3.63 -1.34 -4.38
CA GLY A 29 -4.46 -2.35 -3.71
C GLY A 29 -5.84 -1.80 -3.33
N ALA A 30 -6.80 -2.68 -2.98
CA ALA A 30 -8.19 -2.30 -2.70
C ALA A 30 -8.32 -1.21 -1.62
N ASP A 31 -7.53 -1.27 -0.53
CA ASP A 31 -7.61 -0.31 0.58
C ASP A 31 -7.18 1.09 0.14
N SER A 32 -5.97 1.22 -0.42
CA SER A 32 -5.44 2.50 -0.87
C SER A 32 -6.23 3.08 -2.05
N SER A 33 -6.82 2.21 -2.89
CA SER A 33 -7.67 2.65 -4.00
C SER A 33 -9.01 3.19 -3.53
N LEU A 34 -9.61 2.58 -2.49
CA LEU A 34 -10.81 3.13 -1.86
C LEU A 34 -10.55 4.50 -1.26
N LEU A 35 -9.45 4.65 -0.51
CA LEU A 35 -9.05 5.94 0.04
C LEU A 35 -8.84 6.99 -1.04
N LEU A 36 -8.13 6.64 -2.12
CA LEU A 36 -7.85 7.55 -3.22
C LEU A 36 -9.15 8.02 -3.89
N LYS A 37 -10.05 7.10 -4.18
CA LYS A 37 -11.37 7.40 -4.76
C LYS A 37 -12.18 8.36 -3.89
N LEU A 38 -12.23 8.07 -2.59
CA LEU A 38 -12.97 8.90 -1.64
C LEU A 38 -12.29 10.26 -1.39
N ALA A 39 -10.96 10.32 -1.38
CA ALA A 39 -10.25 11.58 -1.26
C ALA A 39 -10.57 12.52 -2.41
N VAL A 40 -10.53 12.03 -3.65
CA VAL A 40 -10.91 12.83 -4.84
C VAL A 40 -12.38 13.23 -4.79
N LYS A 41 -13.28 12.30 -4.40
CA LYS A 41 -14.73 12.57 -4.33
C LYS A 41 -15.10 13.58 -3.23
N CYS A 42 -14.36 13.61 -2.12
CA CYS A 42 -14.60 14.49 -0.98
C CYS A 42 -13.76 15.79 -1.01
N ALA A 43 -12.85 15.93 -1.97
CA ALA A 43 -11.98 17.09 -2.08
C ALA A 43 -12.77 18.39 -2.23
N ALA A 44 -12.44 19.38 -1.41
CA ALA A 44 -12.98 20.71 -1.55
C ALA A 44 -12.52 21.36 -2.89
N PRO A 45 -13.25 22.34 -3.44
CA PRO A 45 -12.82 23.00 -4.67
C PRO A 45 -11.39 23.53 -4.59
N GLY A 46 -10.55 23.15 -5.56
CA GLY A 46 -9.14 23.56 -5.64
C GLY A 46 -8.15 22.67 -4.85
N VAL A 47 -8.62 21.71 -4.06
CA VAL A 47 -7.76 20.77 -3.35
C VAL A 47 -7.14 19.76 -4.30
N ARG A 48 -5.84 19.57 -4.17
CA ARG A 48 -5.06 18.59 -4.93
C ARG A 48 -4.89 17.31 -4.12
N VAL A 49 -5.21 16.18 -4.76
CA VAL A 49 -5.03 14.84 -4.18
C VAL A 49 -3.87 14.15 -4.90
N HIS A 50 -2.81 13.84 -4.15
CA HIS A 50 -1.62 13.18 -4.66
C HIS A 50 -1.64 11.70 -4.31
N ALA A 51 -1.65 10.83 -5.32
CA ALA A 51 -1.44 9.39 -5.18
C ALA A 51 0.06 9.10 -5.32
N VAL A 52 0.73 8.71 -4.25
CA VAL A 52 2.18 8.46 -4.27
C VAL A 52 2.46 6.96 -4.22
N THR A 53 3.00 6.42 -5.30
CA THR A 53 3.38 5.01 -5.42
C THR A 53 4.89 4.88 -5.35
N PHE A 54 5.36 3.92 -4.56
CA PHE A 54 6.78 3.58 -4.54
C PHE A 54 7.07 2.45 -5.53
N GLU A 55 7.98 2.71 -6.44
CA GLU A 55 8.63 1.69 -7.26
C GLU A 55 9.83 1.17 -6.47
N THR A 56 9.79 -0.09 -6.09
CA THR A 56 10.77 -0.69 -5.18
C THR A 56 11.21 -2.06 -5.64
N VAL A 57 12.39 -2.50 -5.24
CA VAL A 57 12.93 -3.83 -5.59
C VAL A 57 12.25 -4.97 -4.83
N LEU A 58 11.55 -4.67 -3.74
CA LEU A 58 10.88 -5.67 -2.90
C LEU A 58 9.40 -5.87 -3.25
N HIS A 59 8.80 -5.04 -4.13
CA HIS A 59 7.41 -5.24 -4.57
C HIS A 59 7.35 -5.98 -5.90
N PRO A 60 6.28 -6.78 -6.14
CA PRO A 60 6.07 -7.42 -7.44
C PRO A 60 5.98 -6.40 -8.58
N SER A 61 6.60 -6.70 -9.71
CA SER A 61 6.67 -5.79 -10.87
C SER A 61 5.31 -5.36 -11.42
N CYS A 62 4.30 -6.25 -11.37
CA CYS A 62 2.95 -5.97 -11.85
C CYS A 62 2.18 -4.93 -11.00
N ASP A 63 2.64 -4.62 -9.78
CA ASP A 63 1.92 -3.72 -8.88
C ASP A 63 1.95 -2.27 -9.37
N LEU A 64 3.06 -1.84 -9.99
CA LEU A 64 3.22 -0.48 -10.51
C LEU A 64 2.25 -0.16 -11.65
N ASP A 65 2.07 -1.10 -12.61
CA ASP A 65 1.17 -0.87 -13.75
C ASP A 65 -0.29 -0.80 -13.30
N ILE A 66 -0.67 -1.62 -12.32
CA ILE A 66 -1.99 -1.55 -11.70
C ILE A 66 -2.20 -0.22 -10.97
N ALA A 67 -1.19 0.25 -10.23
CA ALA A 67 -1.26 1.54 -9.56
C ALA A 67 -1.44 2.69 -10.58
N LYS A 68 -0.69 2.69 -11.69
CA LYS A 68 -0.84 3.67 -12.77
C LYS A 68 -2.26 3.68 -13.34
N GLN A 69 -2.82 2.49 -13.62
CA GLN A 69 -4.18 2.35 -14.15
C GLN A 69 -5.20 2.93 -13.17
N VAL A 70 -5.19 2.52 -11.91
CA VAL A 70 -6.17 2.97 -10.91
C VAL A 70 -6.03 4.46 -10.61
N ALA A 71 -4.82 5.00 -10.56
CA ALA A 71 -4.61 6.44 -10.39
C ALA A 71 -5.24 7.23 -11.55
N LYS A 72 -5.10 6.75 -12.79
CA LYS A 72 -5.74 7.35 -13.97
C LYS A 72 -7.27 7.29 -13.88
N GLU A 73 -7.84 6.17 -13.40
CA GLU A 73 -9.29 6.00 -13.22
C GLU A 73 -9.86 7.01 -12.19
N THR A 74 -9.09 7.40 -11.19
CA THR A 74 -9.53 8.32 -10.13
C THR A 74 -9.36 9.79 -10.48
N GLY A 75 -8.47 10.13 -11.42
CA GLY A 75 -8.12 11.51 -11.77
C GLY A 75 -7.21 12.21 -10.78
N ALA A 76 -6.57 11.49 -9.86
CA ALA A 76 -5.60 12.04 -8.90
C ALA A 76 -4.26 12.35 -9.57
N ILE A 77 -3.48 13.24 -8.96
CA ILE A 77 -2.09 13.50 -9.36
C ILE A 77 -1.23 12.31 -8.96
N HIS A 78 -0.76 11.52 -9.92
CA HIS A 78 0.03 10.34 -9.63
C HIS A 78 1.53 10.66 -9.63
N LYS A 79 2.20 10.41 -8.51
CA LYS A 79 3.65 10.51 -8.35
C LYS A 79 4.23 9.12 -8.11
N ILE A 80 5.27 8.78 -8.86
CA ILE A 80 6.06 7.57 -8.63
C ILE A 80 7.40 7.99 -8.03
N ILE A 81 7.80 7.36 -6.94
CA ILE A 81 9.07 7.58 -6.27
C ILE A 81 9.82 6.25 -6.26
N PHE A 82 10.99 6.23 -6.86
CA PHE A 82 11.88 5.06 -6.81
C PHE A 82 12.59 4.98 -5.45
N LEU A 83 12.65 3.77 -4.90
CA LEU A 83 13.43 3.46 -3.70
C LEU A 83 14.08 2.10 -3.85
N ASP A 84 15.40 2.07 -3.70
CA ASP A 84 16.17 0.83 -3.56
C ASP A 84 16.34 0.50 -2.07
N GLU A 85 15.59 -0.51 -1.58
CA GLU A 85 15.68 -0.93 -0.18
C GLU A 85 17.01 -1.62 0.14
N PHE A 86 17.79 -2.02 -0.87
CA PHE A 86 19.12 -2.61 -0.66
C PHE A 86 20.21 -1.59 -0.33
N GLU A 87 19.93 -0.28 -0.47
CA GLU A 87 20.79 0.76 0.08
C GLU A 87 20.85 0.73 1.62
N ASP A 88 19.83 0.16 2.29
CA ASP A 88 19.84 -0.07 3.73
C ASP A 88 20.27 -1.52 4.06
N GLU A 89 21.52 -1.68 4.48
CA GLU A 89 22.10 -2.97 4.87
C GLU A 89 21.29 -3.69 5.98
N ARG A 90 20.52 -2.96 6.79
CA ARG A 90 19.65 -3.54 7.80
C ARG A 90 18.47 -4.26 7.15
N ILE A 91 17.88 -3.69 6.10
CA ILE A 91 16.77 -4.29 5.34
C ILE A 91 17.27 -5.52 4.60
N LYS A 92 18.44 -5.42 3.97
CA LYS A 92 19.08 -6.50 3.21
C LYS A 92 19.29 -7.77 4.04
N LYS A 93 19.61 -7.64 5.34
CA LYS A 93 19.73 -8.76 6.29
C LYS A 93 18.39 -9.45 6.63
N ASN A 94 17.26 -8.96 6.12
CA ASN A 94 15.93 -9.53 6.32
C ASN A 94 15.54 -9.79 7.79
N PRO A 95 15.71 -8.83 8.71
CA PRO A 95 15.39 -9.02 10.11
C PRO A 95 13.88 -9.13 10.34
N LYS A 96 13.46 -9.60 11.52
CA LYS A 96 12.04 -9.69 11.90
C LYS A 96 11.31 -8.34 11.84
N ASN A 97 12.01 -7.24 12.14
CA ASN A 97 11.47 -5.87 12.06
C ASN A 97 11.69 -5.21 10.69
N ARG A 98 12.09 -5.96 9.61
CA ARG A 98 12.30 -5.42 8.27
C ARG A 98 11.14 -4.54 7.80
N CYS A 99 9.89 -4.97 8.03
CA CYS A 99 8.72 -4.22 7.59
C CYS A 99 8.61 -2.84 8.26
N TYR A 100 9.09 -2.68 9.49
CA TYR A 100 9.20 -1.37 10.14
C TYR A 100 10.25 -0.50 9.45
N LEU A 101 11.45 -1.04 9.23
CA LEU A 101 12.56 -0.31 8.60
C LEU A 101 12.18 0.16 7.19
N CYS A 102 11.67 -0.75 6.36
CA CYS A 102 11.23 -0.45 5.01
C CYS A 102 10.11 0.61 5.01
N LYS A 103 9.04 0.41 5.81
CA LYS A 103 7.92 1.34 5.85
C LYS A 103 8.35 2.72 6.36
N LYS A 104 9.26 2.79 7.32
CA LYS A 104 9.80 4.06 7.80
C LYS A 104 10.52 4.82 6.69
N SER A 105 11.43 4.18 5.97
CA SER A 105 12.15 4.78 4.84
C SER A 105 11.20 5.27 3.73
N LEU A 106 10.19 4.47 3.37
CA LEU A 106 9.18 4.86 2.39
C LEU A 106 8.40 6.11 2.84
N PHE A 107 7.94 6.13 4.09
CA PHE A 107 7.15 7.26 4.59
C PHE A 107 7.96 8.51 4.86
N GLU A 108 9.24 8.42 5.20
CA GLU A 108 10.14 9.58 5.27
C GLU A 108 10.29 10.25 3.88
N LYS A 109 10.43 9.47 2.81
CA LYS A 109 10.42 10.01 1.43
C LYS A 109 9.06 10.59 1.04
N LEU A 110 7.97 9.97 1.50
CA LEU A 110 6.61 10.48 1.25
C LEU A 110 6.36 11.81 1.96
N LEU A 111 6.84 11.95 3.20
CA LEU A 111 6.78 13.21 3.95
C LEU A 111 7.54 14.33 3.25
N ALA A 112 8.76 14.06 2.78
CA ALA A 112 9.55 15.03 2.02
C ALA A 112 8.82 15.48 0.75
N TYR A 113 8.24 14.54 -0.01
CA TYR A 113 7.45 14.88 -1.19
C TYR A 113 6.19 15.67 -0.83
N ALA A 114 5.48 15.31 0.26
CA ALA A 114 4.29 16.01 0.69
C ALA A 114 4.59 17.48 1.05
N ASP A 115 5.71 17.72 1.73
CA ASP A 115 6.20 19.07 2.04
C ASP A 115 6.48 19.88 0.77
N GLU A 116 7.22 19.31 -0.19
CA GLU A 116 7.48 19.93 -1.50
C GLU A 116 6.19 20.23 -2.29
N ALA A 117 5.18 19.35 -2.20
CA ALA A 117 3.91 19.50 -2.88
C ALA A 117 2.92 20.44 -2.16
N GLY A 118 3.24 20.86 -0.93
CA GLY A 118 2.37 21.65 -0.08
C GLY A 118 1.19 20.86 0.50
N ALA A 119 1.30 19.54 0.59
CA ALA A 119 0.26 18.67 1.14
C ALA A 119 0.46 18.51 2.65
N GLU A 120 -0.54 18.93 3.44
CA GLU A 120 -0.44 18.95 4.90
C GLU A 120 -0.76 17.60 5.56
N THR A 121 -1.40 16.68 4.84
CA THR A 121 -1.89 15.41 5.40
C THR A 121 -1.43 14.23 4.54
N ILE A 122 -0.98 13.18 5.21
CA ILE A 122 -0.66 11.91 4.57
C ILE A 122 -1.61 10.84 5.09
N LEU A 123 -2.25 10.13 4.16
CA LEU A 123 -3.16 9.02 4.43
C LEU A 123 -2.56 7.69 3.93
N GLU A 124 -2.90 6.60 4.62
CA GLU A 124 -2.52 5.24 4.20
C GLU A 124 -3.65 4.23 4.48
N GLY A 125 -3.58 3.06 3.85
CA GLY A 125 -4.68 2.10 3.75
C GLY A 125 -4.77 1.05 4.86
N THR A 126 -4.24 1.28 6.06
CA THR A 126 -4.45 0.37 7.19
C THR A 126 -5.94 0.30 7.56
N ASN A 127 -6.49 -0.90 7.65
CA ASN A 127 -7.87 -1.18 8.04
C ASN A 127 -7.95 -1.77 9.46
N GLU A 128 -9.15 -2.02 9.98
CA GLU A 128 -9.37 -2.52 11.34
C GLU A 128 -8.67 -3.86 11.60
N ASP A 129 -8.72 -4.82 10.65
CA ASP A 129 -8.11 -6.14 10.84
C ASP A 129 -6.59 -6.06 10.99
N ASP A 130 -5.96 -5.06 10.36
CA ASP A 130 -4.52 -4.85 10.44
C ASP A 130 -4.05 -4.45 11.84
N LEU A 131 -4.94 -3.88 12.67
CA LEU A 131 -4.62 -3.47 14.04
C LEU A 131 -4.52 -4.67 15.00
N HIS A 132 -5.14 -5.79 14.65
CA HIS A 132 -5.25 -6.99 15.49
C HIS A 132 -4.25 -8.10 15.13
N VAL A 133 -3.35 -7.84 14.18
CA VAL A 133 -2.30 -8.77 13.77
C VAL A 133 -0.91 -8.17 13.92
N TYR A 134 0.10 -9.03 13.99
CA TYR A 134 1.49 -8.58 14.07
C TYR A 134 1.92 -7.87 12.79
N ARG A 135 1.94 -6.54 12.82
CA ARG A 135 2.38 -5.67 11.72
C ARG A 135 3.38 -4.63 12.19
N PRO A 136 4.67 -4.94 12.24
CA PRO A 136 5.69 -4.02 12.74
C PRO A 136 5.75 -2.70 11.97
N GLY A 137 5.34 -2.67 10.69
CA GLY A 137 5.24 -1.43 9.91
C GLY A 137 4.25 -0.40 10.45
N LEU A 138 3.25 -0.78 11.26
CA LEU A 138 2.31 0.18 11.86
C LEU A 138 2.99 1.11 12.89
N ALA A 139 4.09 0.67 13.50
CA ALA A 139 4.87 1.53 14.38
C ALA A 139 5.41 2.75 13.61
N ALA A 140 5.94 2.56 12.40
CA ALA A 140 6.42 3.65 11.55
C ALA A 140 5.30 4.62 11.15
N VAL A 141 4.09 4.11 10.83
CA VAL A 141 2.92 4.95 10.50
C VAL A 141 2.57 5.89 11.65
N ARG A 142 2.50 5.34 12.88
CA ARG A 142 2.19 6.12 14.09
C ARG A 142 3.28 7.13 14.43
N GLU A 143 4.55 6.70 14.35
CA GLU A 143 5.72 7.53 14.65
C GLU A 143 5.80 8.75 13.73
N LEU A 144 5.45 8.59 12.46
CA LEU A 144 5.50 9.64 11.43
C LEU A 144 4.18 10.43 11.29
N GLY A 145 3.20 10.18 12.16
CA GLY A 145 1.95 10.94 12.18
C GLY A 145 1.01 10.71 10.99
N VAL A 146 1.24 9.66 10.19
CA VAL A 146 0.41 9.28 9.04
C VAL A 146 -0.95 8.79 9.53
N LYS A 147 -2.03 9.15 8.82
CA LYS A 147 -3.41 8.85 9.22
C LYS A 147 -3.93 7.61 8.48
N SER A 148 -4.78 6.84 9.17
CA SER A 148 -5.36 5.58 8.67
C SER A 148 -6.90 5.63 8.68
N PRO A 149 -7.54 6.34 7.73
CA PRO A 149 -8.99 6.61 7.77
C PRO A 149 -9.87 5.37 7.82
N LEU A 150 -9.43 4.26 7.18
CA LEU A 150 -10.19 3.00 7.21
C LEU A 150 -10.24 2.40 8.63
N ALA A 151 -9.10 2.45 9.35
CA ALA A 151 -9.03 2.02 10.74
C ALA A 151 -9.79 2.98 11.66
N GLU A 152 -9.72 4.30 11.43
CA GLU A 152 -10.49 5.31 12.17
C GLU A 152 -12.01 5.12 12.02
N ALA A 153 -12.45 4.61 10.85
CA ALA A 153 -13.83 4.25 10.59
C ALA A 153 -14.20 2.81 11.04
N HIS A 154 -13.27 2.06 11.64
CA HIS A 154 -13.41 0.67 12.06
C HIS A 154 -13.84 -0.29 10.93
N LEU A 155 -13.36 -0.07 9.72
CA LEU A 155 -13.64 -0.90 8.56
C LEU A 155 -12.74 -2.12 8.52
N THR A 156 -13.34 -3.30 8.51
CA THR A 156 -12.66 -4.57 8.28
C THR A 156 -12.33 -4.77 6.79
N LYS A 157 -11.43 -5.69 6.47
CA LYS A 157 -11.05 -5.97 5.07
C LYS A 157 -12.23 -6.38 4.17
N PRO A 158 -13.17 -7.24 4.60
CA PRO A 158 -14.37 -7.54 3.82
C PRO A 158 -15.23 -6.30 3.55
N GLU A 159 -15.40 -5.43 4.55
CA GLU A 159 -16.16 -4.18 4.43
C GLU A 159 -15.50 -3.19 3.47
N VAL A 160 -14.17 -3.02 3.55
CA VAL A 160 -13.41 -2.22 2.60
C VAL A 160 -13.62 -2.71 1.17
N ARG A 161 -13.57 -4.03 0.93
CA ARG A 161 -13.83 -4.60 -0.40
C ARG A 161 -15.28 -4.38 -0.87
N ALA A 162 -16.25 -4.46 0.04
CA ALA A 162 -17.64 -4.17 -0.29
C ALA A 162 -17.83 -2.72 -0.74
N LEU A 163 -17.25 -1.77 0.00
CA LEU A 163 -17.28 -0.35 -0.37
C LEU A 163 -16.51 -0.07 -1.66
N ALA A 164 -15.34 -0.71 -1.85
CA ALA A 164 -14.56 -0.56 -3.08
C ALA A 164 -15.35 -1.03 -4.33
N ARG A 165 -16.12 -2.13 -4.21
CA ARG A 165 -17.04 -2.56 -5.28
C ARG A 165 -18.16 -1.55 -5.51
N LYS A 166 -18.76 -1.03 -4.44
CA LYS A 166 -19.83 -0.01 -4.51
C LYS A 166 -19.34 1.27 -5.21
N GLU A 167 -18.09 1.67 -4.97
CA GLU A 167 -17.45 2.82 -5.60
C GLU A 167 -16.89 2.54 -7.01
N GLY A 168 -17.09 1.34 -7.54
CA GLY A 168 -16.69 0.96 -8.90
C GLY A 168 -15.19 0.81 -9.10
N ILE A 169 -14.44 0.45 -8.05
CA ILE A 169 -12.97 0.30 -8.09
C ILE A 169 -12.62 -1.02 -8.75
N SER A 170 -11.87 -0.98 -9.85
CA SER A 170 -11.50 -2.16 -10.66
C SER A 170 -10.74 -3.23 -9.87
N VAL A 171 -9.95 -2.84 -8.87
CA VAL A 171 -9.13 -3.73 -8.03
C VAL A 171 -9.80 -4.17 -6.71
N ALA A 172 -11.10 -3.94 -6.52
CA ALA A 172 -11.81 -4.25 -5.28
C ALA A 172 -11.64 -5.70 -4.80
N ASN A 173 -11.59 -6.65 -5.72
CA ASN A 173 -11.44 -8.09 -5.44
C ASN A 173 -9.99 -8.60 -5.57
N ARG A 174 -9.04 -7.74 -5.92
CA ARG A 174 -7.64 -8.14 -6.11
C ARG A 174 -7.08 -8.83 -4.87
N PRO A 175 -6.44 -10.00 -5.00
CA PRO A 175 -5.73 -10.65 -3.91
C PRO A 175 -4.61 -9.78 -3.35
N ALA A 176 -4.29 -9.94 -2.07
CA ALA A 176 -3.15 -9.25 -1.47
C ALA A 176 -1.84 -9.73 -2.10
N ALA A 177 -0.98 -8.79 -2.51
CA ALA A 177 0.35 -9.03 -3.04
C ALA A 177 1.41 -8.65 -1.98
N PRO A 178 1.81 -9.57 -1.08
CA PRO A 178 2.83 -9.27 -0.09
C PRO A 178 4.21 -9.14 -0.74
N CYS A 179 5.05 -8.30 -0.13
CA CYS A 179 6.42 -8.02 -0.52
C CYS A 179 7.23 -9.31 -0.80
N LEU A 180 8.05 -9.32 -1.85
CA LEU A 180 8.86 -10.46 -2.30
C LEU A 180 9.81 -10.99 -1.23
N ALA A 181 10.28 -10.14 -0.32
CA ALA A 181 11.11 -10.59 0.80
C ALA A 181 10.43 -11.61 1.73
N THR A 182 9.10 -11.75 1.68
CA THR A 182 8.35 -12.80 2.40
C THR A 182 8.51 -14.20 1.78
N ARG A 183 9.18 -14.31 0.64
CA ARG A 183 9.50 -15.58 -0.03
C ARG A 183 10.74 -16.25 0.57
N LEU A 184 11.49 -15.50 1.36
CA LEU A 184 12.70 -15.97 2.06
C LEU A 184 12.48 -15.99 3.58
N PRO A 185 13.09 -16.91 4.33
CA PRO A 185 13.04 -16.91 5.78
C PRO A 185 13.64 -15.64 6.38
N TYR A 186 13.16 -15.22 7.54
CA TYR A 186 13.82 -14.14 8.28
C TYR A 186 15.27 -14.49 8.61
N GLY A 187 16.16 -13.50 8.52
CA GLY A 187 17.60 -13.67 8.72
C GLY A 187 18.36 -14.21 7.50
N SER A 188 17.64 -14.59 6.42
CA SER A 188 18.31 -14.87 5.14
C SER A 188 18.61 -13.54 4.45
N GLU A 189 19.83 -13.34 3.99
CA GLU A 189 20.19 -12.16 3.21
C GLU A 189 19.35 -12.09 1.93
N LEU A 190 18.75 -10.92 1.70
CA LEU A 190 17.98 -10.67 0.48
C LEU A 190 18.95 -10.46 -0.68
N ASN A 191 18.69 -11.15 -1.79
CA ASN A 191 19.47 -11.04 -3.01
C ASN A 191 18.54 -10.63 -4.16
N PHE A 192 18.88 -9.54 -4.84
CA PHE A 192 18.07 -8.99 -5.93
C PHE A 192 17.80 -10.00 -7.03
N GLU A 193 18.85 -10.71 -7.50
CA GLU A 193 18.70 -11.68 -8.60
C GLU A 193 17.80 -12.87 -8.22
N VAL A 194 17.86 -13.29 -6.94
CA VAL A 194 16.97 -14.35 -6.42
C VAL A 194 15.54 -13.87 -6.38
N LEU A 195 15.29 -12.66 -5.85
CA LEU A 195 13.94 -12.10 -5.76
C LEU A 195 13.35 -11.83 -7.13
N LYS A 196 14.15 -11.37 -8.09
CA LYS A 196 13.75 -11.17 -9.49
C LYS A 196 13.32 -12.49 -10.14
N LYS A 197 14.09 -13.57 -9.99
CA LYS A 197 13.72 -14.89 -10.48
C LYS A 197 12.44 -15.43 -9.83
N ILE A 198 12.24 -15.16 -8.55
CA ILE A 198 11.00 -15.52 -7.85
C ILE A 198 9.81 -14.76 -8.45
N ASP A 199 9.93 -13.43 -8.66
CA ASP A 199 8.87 -12.63 -9.27
C ASP A 199 8.55 -13.10 -10.69
N GLU A 200 9.57 -13.31 -11.54
CA GLU A 200 9.41 -13.85 -12.90
C GLU A 200 8.68 -15.19 -12.88
N GLY A 201 9.05 -16.10 -11.99
CA GLY A 201 8.39 -17.39 -11.82
C GLY A 201 6.93 -17.27 -11.35
N GLU A 202 6.63 -16.36 -10.41
CA GLU A 202 5.26 -16.10 -9.97
C GLU A 202 4.41 -15.48 -11.10
N GLN A 203 4.98 -14.56 -11.90
CA GLN A 203 4.28 -14.00 -13.06
C GLN A 203 4.01 -15.05 -14.13
N TYR A 204 4.99 -15.94 -14.42
CA TYR A 204 4.79 -17.05 -15.35
C TYR A 204 3.66 -17.96 -14.90
N MET A 205 3.62 -18.38 -13.63
CA MET A 205 2.53 -19.21 -13.10
C MET A 205 1.17 -18.50 -13.19
N LYS A 206 1.13 -17.19 -12.93
CA LYS A 206 -0.11 -16.41 -13.13
C LYS A 206 -0.56 -16.37 -14.57
N SER A 207 0.36 -16.30 -15.55
CA SER A 207 0.02 -16.34 -16.97
C SER A 207 -0.60 -17.69 -17.40
N LEU A 208 -0.34 -18.77 -16.64
CA LEU A 208 -0.96 -20.08 -16.81
C LEU A 208 -2.33 -20.22 -16.11
N GLY A 209 -2.86 -19.15 -15.49
CA GLY A 209 -4.18 -19.13 -14.86
C GLY A 209 -4.19 -19.37 -13.35
N PHE A 210 -3.03 -19.44 -12.70
CA PHE A 210 -2.96 -19.53 -11.23
C PHE A 210 -3.02 -18.14 -10.60
N GLU A 211 -4.16 -17.74 -10.08
CA GLU A 211 -4.36 -16.37 -9.56
C GLU A 211 -3.49 -16.04 -8.34
N ILE A 212 -3.26 -17.00 -7.45
CA ILE A 212 -2.53 -16.81 -6.20
C ILE A 212 -1.35 -17.77 -6.13
N VAL A 213 -0.16 -17.26 -6.45
CA VAL A 213 1.10 -18.02 -6.38
C VAL A 213 2.10 -17.31 -5.50
N ARG A 214 2.87 -18.07 -4.73
CA ARG A 214 3.97 -17.59 -3.91
C ARG A 214 5.09 -18.63 -3.89
N ILE A 215 6.15 -18.36 -4.65
CA ILE A 215 7.33 -19.23 -4.70
C ILE A 215 8.23 -18.91 -3.51
N ARG A 216 8.36 -19.83 -2.56
CA ARG A 216 9.21 -19.67 -1.37
C ARG A 216 10.48 -20.49 -1.50
N LEU A 217 11.60 -19.88 -1.11
CA LEU A 217 12.90 -20.52 -1.08
C LEU A 217 13.36 -20.73 0.36
N HIS A 218 13.56 -21.98 0.75
CA HIS A 218 14.03 -22.43 2.05
C HIS A 218 15.33 -23.24 1.89
N GLY A 219 16.48 -22.56 1.93
CA GLY A 219 17.76 -23.20 1.56
C GLY A 219 17.72 -23.69 0.12
N ASN A 220 17.88 -24.98 -0.08
CA ASN A 220 17.86 -25.64 -1.41
C ASN A 220 16.46 -26.12 -1.83
N VAL A 221 15.43 -25.81 -1.06
CA VAL A 221 14.04 -26.25 -1.35
C VAL A 221 13.23 -25.07 -1.84
N THR A 222 12.69 -25.21 -3.06
CA THR A 222 11.68 -24.31 -3.62
C THR A 222 10.29 -24.89 -3.38
N ARG A 223 9.38 -24.05 -2.93
CA ARG A 223 8.04 -24.48 -2.52
C ARG A 223 6.98 -23.51 -2.99
#